data_0b6885f20ad85ec50737763f979de592
#
_entry.id   0b6885f20ad85ec50737763f979de592
#
_cell.length_a   1.000
_cell.length_b   1.000
_cell.length_c   1.000
_cell.angle_alpha   90.00
_cell.angle_beta   90.00
_cell.angle_gamma   90.00
#
_symmetry.space_group_name_H-M   'P 1'
#
loop_
_entity.id
_entity.type
_entity.pdbx_description
1 polymer ?
#
loop_
_entity_poly.entity_id
_entity_poly.type
_entity_poly.pdbx_seq_one_letter_code
_entity_poly.pdbx_strand_id
1 'polypeptide(L)'
;MIALLCFFLILFASPFKSKSRLEAENAALRHQLIVVQRRMRGRVHLTNGDRLFLVQLYRWFPSVLKAITIIRPETLVRWHRGGFCRYWRWKSRSLGGRPKIAAELRALIRRMCKENPLWGAPRIHGELQKLGFEIAESTVSTYMIRRRRPPSQNWRTFLRKHTDAIAAIDLCVVPTVTFELLFAFVVLGHGRRQLLWFAVTRHPTAEWLAQQIVEAFPWNVAPAYLVRDNDGAYGQAFRHRIRTMGIRDRPTSPRSPWQNAYAERLIGTLRRDCLDHVLIFGVKHLRQILTSYSSYYNQTRTHLSLDKDAPLRRAVQRCGTIVATPILSGLHHQYARI
;
A
#
# COMPACT_ATOMS: atom_id res chain seq x y z
N MET A 1 -18.33 41.92 -8.39
CA MET A 1 -17.57 43.07 -8.91
C MET A 1 -17.47 44.19 -7.87
N ILE A 2 -18.55 44.69 -7.29
CA ILE A 2 -18.55 45.77 -6.30
C ILE A 2 -17.65 45.46 -5.08
N ALA A 3 -17.72 44.26 -4.52
CA ALA A 3 -16.91 43.88 -3.38
C ALA A 3 -15.39 43.89 -3.63
N LEU A 4 -14.96 43.57 -4.85
CA LEU A 4 -13.57 43.63 -5.27
C LEU A 4 -13.10 45.09 -5.45
N LEU A 5 -13.96 45.96 -5.99
CA LEU A 5 -13.68 47.40 -6.13
C LEU A 5 -13.56 48.05 -4.75
N CYS A 6 -14.48 47.79 -3.85
CA CYS A 6 -14.41 48.24 -2.44
C CYS A 6 -13.16 47.78 -1.74
N PHE A 7 -12.74 46.53 -1.96
CA PHE A 7 -11.52 45.98 -1.37
C PHE A 7 -10.28 46.76 -1.83
N PHE A 8 -10.16 47.06 -3.13
CA PHE A 8 -9.04 47.84 -3.66
C PHE A 8 -9.04 49.26 -3.09
N LEU A 9 -10.21 49.93 -3.00
CA LEU A 9 -10.32 51.25 -2.44
C LEU A 9 -9.88 51.26 -0.95
N ILE A 10 -10.28 50.27 -0.17
CA ILE A 10 -9.85 50.11 1.25
C ILE A 10 -8.34 49.84 1.33
N LEU A 11 -7.79 49.04 0.45
CA LEU A 11 -6.37 48.73 0.43
C LEU A 11 -5.53 49.98 0.11
N PHE A 12 -5.96 50.81 -0.82
CA PHE A 12 -5.33 52.10 -1.16
C PHE A 12 -5.47 53.14 -0.04
N ALA A 13 -6.55 53.13 0.71
CA ALA A 13 -6.77 54.00 1.89
C ALA A 13 -6.05 53.55 3.16
N SER A 14 -5.65 52.29 3.23
CA SER A 14 -5.02 51.66 4.42
C SER A 14 -3.72 52.35 4.89
N PRO A 15 -2.79 52.76 4.01
CA PRO A 15 -1.55 53.42 4.44
C PRO A 15 -1.72 54.70 5.19
N PHE A 16 -2.87 55.38 5.03
CA PHE A 16 -3.21 56.68 5.69
C PHE A 16 -3.88 56.52 7.06
N LYS A 17 -4.16 55.27 7.48
CA LYS A 17 -4.77 55.00 8.81
C LYS A 17 -3.70 54.54 9.80
N SER A 18 -3.77 55.03 11.03
CA SER A 18 -2.90 54.55 12.12
C SER A 18 -3.18 53.06 12.42
N LYS A 19 -2.15 52.32 12.79
CA LYS A 19 -2.27 50.91 13.12
C LYS A 19 -3.30 50.60 14.18
N SER A 20 -3.35 51.42 15.24
CA SER A 20 -4.33 51.32 16.32
C SER A 20 -5.79 51.52 15.86
N ARG A 21 -6.01 52.39 14.89
CA ARG A 21 -7.34 52.60 14.30
C ARG A 21 -7.79 51.41 13.47
N LEU A 22 -6.87 50.81 12.69
CA LEU A 22 -7.13 49.58 11.91
C LEU A 22 -7.42 48.38 12.83
N GLU A 23 -6.72 48.28 13.96
CA GLU A 23 -6.96 47.22 14.95
C GLU A 23 -8.31 47.39 15.63
N ALA A 24 -8.70 48.61 15.99
CA ALA A 24 -10.01 48.91 16.57
C ALA A 24 -11.16 48.65 15.59
N GLU A 25 -11.02 49.09 14.31
CA GLU A 25 -12.00 48.78 13.25
C GLU A 25 -12.13 47.26 13.03
N ASN A 26 -11.02 46.51 13.04
CA ASN A 26 -11.02 45.04 12.95
C ASN A 26 -11.71 44.39 14.13
N ALA A 27 -11.46 44.84 15.36
CA ALA A 27 -12.11 44.33 16.56
C ALA A 27 -13.63 44.58 16.54
N ALA A 28 -14.06 45.79 16.13
CA ALA A 28 -15.47 46.12 15.99
C ALA A 28 -16.18 45.28 14.93
N LEU A 29 -15.56 45.09 13.76
CA LEU A 29 -16.09 44.25 12.68
C LEU A 29 -16.21 42.77 13.11
N ARG A 30 -15.21 42.24 13.79
CA ARG A 30 -15.26 40.89 14.36
C ARG A 30 -16.39 40.73 15.38
N HIS A 31 -16.56 41.67 16.24
CA HIS A 31 -17.66 41.68 17.23
C HIS A 31 -19.03 41.69 16.52
N GLN A 32 -19.22 42.58 15.55
CA GLN A 32 -20.45 42.62 14.76
C GLN A 32 -20.72 41.29 14.04
N LEU A 33 -19.71 40.66 13.53
CA LEU A 33 -19.81 39.37 12.87
C LEU A 33 -20.23 38.26 13.85
N ILE A 34 -19.73 38.26 15.09
CA ILE A 34 -20.14 37.33 16.14
C ILE A 34 -21.61 37.55 16.51
N VAL A 35 -22.05 38.81 16.61
CA VAL A 35 -23.46 39.14 16.91
C VAL A 35 -24.39 38.67 15.79
N VAL A 36 -24.02 38.89 14.54
CA VAL A 36 -24.79 38.43 13.36
C VAL A 36 -24.85 36.91 13.33
N GLN A 37 -23.73 36.23 13.57
CA GLN A 37 -23.68 34.76 13.60
C GLN A 37 -24.59 34.14 14.67
N ARG A 38 -24.70 34.77 15.85
CA ARG A 38 -25.62 34.29 16.90
C ARG A 38 -27.10 34.41 16.52
N ARG A 39 -27.45 35.34 15.60
CA ARG A 39 -28.83 35.52 15.11
C ARG A 39 -29.16 34.63 13.91
N MET A 40 -28.16 34.13 13.20
CA MET A 40 -28.36 33.30 12.01
C MET A 40 -28.62 31.84 12.39
N ARG A 41 -29.85 31.36 12.17
CA ARG A 41 -30.21 29.94 12.26
C ARG A 41 -30.01 29.29 10.88
N GLY A 42 -28.83 28.69 10.63
CA GLY A 42 -28.58 27.95 9.39
C GLY A 42 -27.22 28.20 8.72
N ARG A 43 -26.95 27.49 7.63
CA ARG A 43 -25.73 27.67 6.85
C ARG A 43 -25.81 28.95 5.99
N VAL A 44 -24.74 29.73 6.01
CA VAL A 44 -24.60 30.88 5.14
C VAL A 44 -24.53 30.46 3.69
N HIS A 45 -25.42 30.95 2.85
CA HIS A 45 -25.39 30.74 1.41
C HIS A 45 -24.43 31.74 0.76
N LEU A 46 -23.27 31.26 0.31
CA LEU A 46 -22.28 32.06 -0.41
C LEU A 46 -22.54 31.99 -1.90
N THR A 47 -22.58 33.13 -2.54
CA THR A 47 -22.63 33.21 -4.01
C THR A 47 -21.30 32.83 -4.63
N ASN A 48 -21.27 32.57 -5.95
CA ASN A 48 -20.03 32.30 -6.64
C ASN A 48 -19.06 33.49 -6.61
N GLY A 49 -19.59 34.72 -6.57
CA GLY A 49 -18.78 35.93 -6.41
C GLY A 49 -18.05 35.95 -5.06
N ASP A 50 -18.77 35.64 -3.97
CA ASP A 50 -18.17 35.58 -2.61
C ASP A 50 -17.07 34.52 -2.53
N ARG A 51 -17.30 33.35 -3.13
CA ARG A 51 -16.29 32.28 -3.17
C ARG A 51 -15.06 32.72 -3.94
N LEU A 52 -15.23 33.36 -5.09
CA LEU A 52 -14.13 33.88 -5.88
C LEU A 52 -13.35 34.96 -5.14
N PHE A 53 -14.06 35.90 -4.48
CA PHE A 53 -13.45 36.93 -3.67
C PHE A 53 -12.59 36.35 -2.54
N LEU A 54 -13.14 35.39 -1.77
CA LEU A 54 -12.43 34.75 -0.67
C LEU A 54 -11.21 33.93 -1.16
N VAL A 55 -11.33 33.25 -2.29
CA VAL A 55 -10.22 32.52 -2.90
C VAL A 55 -9.11 33.47 -3.34
N GLN A 56 -9.46 34.62 -3.95
CA GLN A 56 -8.48 35.61 -4.39
C GLN A 56 -7.80 36.29 -3.20
N LEU A 57 -8.55 36.59 -2.17
CA LEU A 57 -8.05 37.14 -0.90
C LEU A 57 -7.06 36.16 -0.22
N TYR A 58 -7.38 34.88 -0.19
CA TYR A 58 -6.47 33.83 0.32
C TYR A 58 -5.19 33.73 -0.51
N ARG A 59 -5.30 33.87 -1.83
CA ARG A 59 -4.12 33.81 -2.73
C ARG A 59 -3.12 34.93 -2.45
N TRP A 60 -3.58 36.12 -2.13
CA TRP A 60 -2.73 37.27 -1.84
C TRP A 60 -2.29 37.33 -0.38
N PHE A 61 -3.16 36.92 0.54
CA PHE A 61 -2.96 37.01 1.97
C PHE A 61 -3.31 35.67 2.65
N PRO A 62 -2.39 34.68 2.67
CA PRO A 62 -2.65 33.37 3.30
C PRO A 62 -3.03 33.45 4.78
N SER A 63 -2.58 34.49 5.50
CA SER A 63 -2.92 34.76 6.90
C SER A 63 -4.41 34.97 7.15
N VAL A 64 -5.17 35.32 6.11
CA VAL A 64 -6.64 35.49 6.15
C VAL A 64 -7.38 34.25 6.64
N LEU A 65 -6.80 33.04 6.49
CA LEU A 65 -7.38 31.80 7.01
C LEU A 65 -7.68 31.87 8.51
N LYS A 66 -6.87 32.61 9.28
CA LYS A 66 -7.05 32.78 10.72
C LYS A 66 -8.15 33.79 11.06
N ALA A 67 -8.53 34.64 10.12
CA ALA A 67 -9.49 35.72 10.34
C ALA A 67 -10.91 35.36 9.84
N ILE A 68 -11.03 34.40 8.93
CA ILE A 68 -12.32 34.00 8.36
C ILE A 68 -13.03 33.07 9.33
N THR A 69 -14.19 33.47 9.84
CA THR A 69 -15.02 32.70 10.77
C THR A 69 -16.30 32.16 10.15
N ILE A 70 -16.70 32.67 8.97
CA ILE A 70 -17.97 32.32 8.30
C ILE A 70 -17.88 30.93 7.66
N ILE A 71 -16.71 30.54 7.20
CA ILE A 71 -16.44 29.23 6.56
C ILE A 71 -15.22 28.56 7.21
N ARG A 72 -15.20 27.24 7.16
CA ARG A 72 -14.03 26.49 7.64
C ARG A 72 -12.83 26.73 6.72
N PRO A 73 -11.63 26.92 7.26
CA PRO A 73 -10.40 27.14 6.47
C PRO A 73 -10.20 26.08 5.39
N GLU A 74 -10.50 24.81 5.68
CA GLU A 74 -10.36 23.69 4.74
C GLU A 74 -11.28 23.85 3.51
N THR A 75 -12.44 24.48 3.69
CA THR A 75 -13.38 24.74 2.58
C THR A 75 -12.80 25.73 1.60
N LEU A 76 -12.15 26.77 2.07
CA LEU A 76 -11.50 27.78 1.24
C LEU A 76 -10.30 27.17 0.48
N VAL A 77 -9.48 26.39 1.17
CA VAL A 77 -8.36 25.68 0.54
C VAL A 77 -8.87 24.71 -0.53
N ARG A 78 -9.96 24.01 -0.28
CA ARG A 78 -10.61 23.12 -1.26
C ARG A 78 -11.10 23.87 -2.50
N TRP A 79 -11.71 25.04 -2.33
CA TRP A 79 -12.14 25.88 -3.46
C TRP A 79 -10.95 26.38 -4.28
N HIS A 80 -9.89 26.85 -3.60
CA HIS A 80 -8.67 27.28 -4.26
C HIS A 80 -8.06 26.14 -5.09
N ARG A 81 -7.91 24.93 -4.49
CA ARG A 81 -7.41 23.73 -5.19
C ARG A 81 -8.29 23.36 -6.38
N GLY A 82 -9.61 23.41 -6.21
CA GLY A 82 -10.56 23.14 -7.30
C GLY A 82 -10.44 24.14 -8.46
N GLY A 83 -10.30 25.42 -8.14
CA GLY A 83 -10.04 26.48 -9.13
C GLY A 83 -8.70 26.30 -9.86
N PHE A 84 -7.63 26.01 -9.08
CA PHE A 84 -6.31 25.72 -9.62
C PHE A 84 -6.32 24.52 -10.57
N CYS A 85 -6.92 23.40 -10.17
CA CYS A 85 -7.05 22.23 -11.03
C CYS A 85 -7.84 22.51 -12.32
N ARG A 86 -8.93 23.31 -12.22
CA ARG A 86 -9.72 23.70 -13.40
C ARG A 86 -8.93 24.60 -14.34
N TYR A 87 -8.22 25.60 -13.80
CA TYR A 87 -7.37 26.50 -14.58
C TYR A 87 -6.28 25.75 -15.33
N TRP A 88 -5.54 24.88 -14.63
CA TRP A 88 -4.47 24.11 -15.26
C TRP A 88 -5.01 23.08 -16.26
N ARG A 89 -6.15 22.46 -15.98
CA ARG A 89 -6.82 21.57 -16.93
C ARG A 89 -7.30 22.31 -18.17
N TRP A 90 -7.74 23.56 -18.03
CA TRP A 90 -8.08 24.42 -19.16
C TRP A 90 -6.84 24.85 -19.94
N LYS A 91 -5.80 25.32 -19.24
CA LYS A 91 -4.54 25.77 -19.83
C LYS A 91 -3.77 24.62 -20.52
N SER A 92 -3.85 23.41 -20.01
CA SER A 92 -3.20 22.21 -20.55
C SER A 92 -4.02 21.51 -21.65
N ARG A 93 -5.16 22.06 -22.05
CA ARG A 93 -5.88 21.55 -23.22
C ARG A 93 -5.02 21.78 -24.45
N SER A 94 -4.49 20.68 -25.01
CA SER A 94 -3.83 20.78 -26.32
C SER A 94 -4.88 21.10 -27.38
N LEU A 95 -4.70 22.19 -28.08
CA LEU A 95 -5.57 22.63 -29.19
C LEU A 95 -5.34 21.83 -30.48
N GLY A 96 -4.48 20.85 -30.44
CA GLY A 96 -4.20 19.92 -31.51
C GLY A 96 -3.21 18.87 -31.00
N GLY A 97 -3.50 17.63 -31.20
CA GLY A 97 -2.62 16.50 -30.88
C GLY A 97 -2.09 15.85 -32.14
N ARG A 98 -1.09 14.99 -32.03
CA ARG A 98 -0.63 14.14 -33.11
C ARG A 98 -1.85 13.48 -33.80
N PRO A 99 -1.93 13.45 -35.15
CA PRO A 99 -3.05 12.82 -35.86
C PRO A 99 -3.27 11.37 -35.34
N LYS A 100 -4.52 11.02 -35.12
CA LYS A 100 -4.88 9.67 -34.67
C LYS A 100 -4.58 8.69 -35.79
N ILE A 101 -3.96 7.58 -35.49
CA ILE A 101 -3.75 6.48 -36.45
C ILE A 101 -5.10 5.97 -36.98
N ALA A 102 -5.09 5.35 -38.17
CA ALA A 102 -6.27 4.82 -38.82
C ALA A 102 -7.11 3.94 -37.88
N ALA A 103 -8.43 4.02 -38.00
CA ALA A 103 -9.36 3.29 -37.13
C ALA A 103 -9.16 1.76 -37.23
N GLU A 104 -8.88 1.26 -38.42
CA GLU A 104 -8.62 -0.12 -38.74
C GLU A 104 -7.35 -0.64 -38.00
N LEU A 105 -6.27 0.15 -38.05
CA LEU A 105 -5.03 -0.21 -37.36
C LEU A 105 -5.20 -0.24 -35.83
N ARG A 106 -6.01 0.69 -35.28
CA ARG A 106 -6.37 0.63 -33.85
C ARG A 106 -7.18 -0.62 -33.50
N ALA A 107 -8.11 -1.00 -34.35
CA ALA A 107 -8.90 -2.22 -34.19
C ALA A 107 -8.01 -3.47 -34.25
N LEU A 108 -7.05 -3.48 -35.18
CA LEU A 108 -6.08 -4.57 -35.33
C LEU A 108 -5.20 -4.71 -34.07
N ILE A 109 -4.63 -3.61 -33.56
CA ILE A 109 -3.83 -3.62 -32.33
C ILE A 109 -4.65 -4.21 -31.17
N ARG A 110 -5.90 -3.79 -31.01
CA ARG A 110 -6.79 -4.26 -29.95
C ARG A 110 -7.15 -5.73 -30.12
N ARG A 111 -7.37 -6.19 -31.35
CA ARG A 111 -7.63 -7.59 -31.67
C ARG A 111 -6.42 -8.47 -31.32
N MET A 112 -5.22 -8.10 -31.78
CA MET A 112 -3.97 -8.79 -31.45
C MET A 112 -3.74 -8.88 -29.93
N CYS A 113 -4.07 -7.79 -29.21
CA CYS A 113 -3.97 -7.74 -27.75
C CYS A 113 -4.98 -8.67 -27.05
N LYS A 114 -6.17 -8.87 -27.61
CA LYS A 114 -7.22 -9.76 -27.09
C LYS A 114 -6.88 -11.24 -27.34
N GLU A 115 -6.52 -11.54 -28.59
CA GLU A 115 -6.22 -12.90 -29.04
C GLU A 115 -4.93 -13.43 -28.40
N ASN A 116 -3.96 -12.54 -28.14
CA ASN A 116 -2.66 -12.89 -27.56
C ASN A 116 -2.44 -12.23 -26.21
N PRO A 117 -3.02 -12.76 -25.13
CA PRO A 117 -2.93 -12.17 -23.79
C PRO A 117 -1.52 -12.00 -23.24
N LEU A 118 -0.54 -12.71 -23.74
CA LEU A 118 0.85 -12.69 -23.30
C LEU A 118 1.74 -11.72 -24.10
N TRP A 119 1.21 -11.12 -25.19
CA TRP A 119 2.00 -10.23 -26.02
C TRP A 119 2.08 -8.82 -25.42
N GLY A 120 3.29 -8.30 -25.35
CA GLY A 120 3.56 -6.90 -25.01
C GLY A 120 3.65 -6.03 -26.26
N ALA A 121 3.79 -4.71 -26.07
CA ALA A 121 3.91 -3.75 -27.15
C ALA A 121 5.04 -4.07 -28.14
N PRO A 122 6.25 -4.48 -27.72
CA PRO A 122 7.34 -4.83 -28.65
C PRO A 122 6.96 -5.95 -29.62
N ARG A 123 6.26 -6.99 -29.14
CA ARG A 123 5.88 -8.12 -29.99
C ARG A 123 4.76 -7.77 -30.96
N ILE A 124 3.73 -7.06 -30.51
CA ILE A 124 2.66 -6.57 -31.39
C ILE A 124 3.23 -5.61 -32.43
N HIS A 125 4.18 -4.75 -32.04
CA HIS A 125 4.87 -3.85 -32.96
C HIS A 125 5.63 -4.62 -34.05
N GLY A 126 6.40 -5.65 -33.67
CA GLY A 126 7.13 -6.50 -34.61
C GLY A 126 6.22 -7.21 -35.62
N GLU A 127 5.05 -7.70 -35.19
CA GLU A 127 4.07 -8.31 -36.09
C GLU A 127 3.46 -7.29 -37.05
N LEU A 128 3.17 -6.07 -36.56
CA LEU A 128 2.66 -4.99 -37.38
C LEU A 128 3.67 -4.53 -38.44
N GLN A 129 4.97 -4.49 -38.10
CA GLN A 129 6.03 -4.22 -39.08
C GLN A 129 6.07 -5.28 -40.18
N LYS A 130 5.92 -6.56 -39.81
CA LYS A 130 5.85 -7.67 -40.80
C LYS A 130 4.60 -7.60 -41.68
N LEU A 131 3.53 -6.98 -41.21
CA LEU A 131 2.32 -6.67 -41.97
C LEU A 131 2.43 -5.38 -42.79
N GLY A 132 3.61 -4.71 -42.80
CA GLY A 132 3.87 -3.51 -43.58
C GLY A 132 3.41 -2.20 -42.91
N PHE A 133 3.07 -2.21 -41.61
CA PHE A 133 2.67 -0.99 -40.89
C PHE A 133 3.88 -0.31 -40.24
N GLU A 134 4.21 0.90 -40.70
CA GLU A 134 5.26 1.73 -40.07
C GLU A 134 4.69 2.60 -38.97
N ILE A 135 4.72 2.11 -37.75
CA ILE A 135 4.29 2.82 -36.54
C ILE A 135 5.31 2.68 -35.42
N ALA A 136 5.39 3.65 -34.52
CA ALA A 136 6.26 3.56 -33.37
C ALA A 136 5.69 2.60 -32.29
N GLU A 137 6.56 1.87 -31.60
CA GLU A 137 6.18 0.99 -30.48
C GLU A 137 5.39 1.71 -29.38
N SER A 138 5.76 2.98 -29.09
CA SER A 138 5.03 3.84 -28.16
C SER A 138 3.57 4.07 -28.56
N THR A 139 3.30 4.11 -29.86
CA THR A 139 1.93 4.24 -30.41
C THR A 139 1.17 2.94 -30.18
N VAL A 140 1.78 1.79 -30.42
CA VAL A 140 1.18 0.48 -30.09
C VAL A 140 0.82 0.39 -28.62
N SER A 141 1.76 0.74 -27.75
CA SER A 141 1.56 0.75 -26.28
C SER A 141 0.39 1.65 -25.86
N THR A 142 0.18 2.78 -26.53
CA THR A 142 -0.91 3.72 -26.25
C THR A 142 -2.28 3.14 -26.58
N TYR A 143 -2.39 2.38 -27.69
CA TYR A 143 -3.66 1.83 -28.15
C TYR A 143 -3.95 0.41 -27.69
N MET A 144 -2.99 -0.26 -27.01
CA MET A 144 -3.20 -1.53 -26.34
C MET A 144 -4.26 -1.42 -25.25
N ILE A 145 -4.98 -2.50 -25.00
CA ILE A 145 -5.94 -2.59 -23.91
C ILE A 145 -5.16 -2.62 -22.60
N ARG A 146 -5.26 -1.56 -21.81
CA ARG A 146 -4.66 -1.51 -20.46
C ARG A 146 -5.35 -2.52 -19.57
N ARG A 147 -4.61 -3.54 -19.17
CA ARG A 147 -5.10 -4.55 -18.23
C ARG A 147 -4.97 -4.02 -16.81
N ARG A 148 -6.09 -3.91 -16.11
CA ARG A 148 -6.12 -3.56 -14.68
C ARG A 148 -5.73 -4.72 -13.76
N ARG A 149 -5.39 -5.89 -14.30
CA ARG A 149 -5.02 -7.07 -13.52
C ARG A 149 -3.50 -7.19 -13.42
N PRO A 150 -2.98 -7.74 -12.29
CA PRO A 150 -1.56 -7.95 -12.12
C PRO A 150 -0.99 -8.80 -13.26
N PRO A 151 0.27 -8.55 -13.64
CA PRO A 151 0.88 -9.19 -14.77
C PRO A 151 1.01 -10.69 -14.52
N SER A 152 0.89 -11.38 -15.61
CA SER A 152 1.33 -12.73 -15.89
C SER A 152 0.58 -13.87 -15.22
N GLN A 153 -0.22 -14.53 -16.04
CA GLN A 153 -0.43 -15.97 -15.92
C GLN A 153 0.91 -16.70 -15.68
N ASN A 154 2.03 -16.19 -16.17
CA ASN A 154 3.38 -16.74 -15.97
C ASN A 154 3.75 -16.86 -14.50
N TRP A 155 3.51 -15.82 -13.65
CA TRP A 155 3.81 -15.90 -12.22
C TRP A 155 2.91 -16.91 -11.49
N ARG A 156 1.62 -16.91 -11.78
CA ARG A 156 0.69 -17.91 -11.22
C ARG A 156 1.02 -19.32 -11.68
N THR A 157 1.38 -19.48 -12.94
CA THR A 157 1.76 -20.78 -13.52
C THR A 157 3.08 -21.25 -12.93
N PHE A 158 4.06 -20.35 -12.78
CA PHE A 158 5.32 -20.63 -12.11
C PHE A 158 5.10 -21.07 -10.66
N LEU A 159 4.37 -20.29 -9.88
CA LEU A 159 4.05 -20.65 -8.49
C LEU A 159 3.37 -22.01 -8.41
N ARG A 160 2.37 -22.28 -9.26
CA ARG A 160 1.63 -23.55 -9.24
C ARG A 160 2.52 -24.76 -9.59
N LYS A 161 3.43 -24.64 -10.53
CA LYS A 161 4.31 -25.73 -10.94
C LYS A 161 5.46 -26.00 -9.96
N HIS A 162 5.85 -24.98 -9.18
CA HIS A 162 7.02 -25.04 -8.30
C HIS A 162 6.66 -24.83 -6.83
N THR A 163 5.38 -24.94 -6.46
CA THR A 163 4.87 -24.60 -5.13
C THR A 163 5.66 -25.27 -3.99
N ASP A 164 5.96 -26.54 -4.13
CA ASP A 164 6.68 -27.31 -3.11
C ASP A 164 8.18 -26.99 -3.04
N ALA A 165 8.73 -26.44 -4.11
CA ALA A 165 10.14 -26.05 -4.20
C ALA A 165 10.37 -24.56 -3.93
N ILE A 166 9.35 -23.81 -3.51
CA ILE A 166 9.42 -22.38 -3.23
C ILE A 166 9.27 -22.13 -1.73
N ALA A 167 10.19 -21.36 -1.17
CA ALA A 167 10.01 -20.70 0.12
C ALA A 167 9.87 -19.18 -0.06
N ALA A 168 9.11 -18.55 0.82
CA ALA A 168 9.00 -17.10 0.94
C ALA A 168 9.57 -16.66 2.27
N ILE A 169 10.23 -15.52 2.29
CA ILE A 169 10.76 -14.91 3.51
C ILE A 169 10.29 -13.47 3.64
N ASP A 170 10.19 -13.03 4.89
CA ASP A 170 9.83 -11.66 5.20
C ASP A 170 10.25 -11.27 6.62
N LEU A 171 10.30 -9.97 6.90
CA LEU A 171 10.60 -9.38 8.20
C LEU A 171 9.36 -8.71 8.79
N CYS A 172 8.95 -9.14 9.96
CA CYS A 172 7.88 -8.51 10.73
C CYS A 172 8.46 -7.67 11.86
N VAL A 173 8.15 -6.39 11.89
CA VAL A 173 8.53 -5.50 12.99
C VAL A 173 7.53 -5.62 14.12
N VAL A 174 8.02 -5.85 15.35
CA VAL A 174 7.22 -6.03 16.55
C VAL A 174 7.72 -5.08 17.64
N PRO A 175 6.92 -4.08 18.06
CA PRO A 175 7.30 -3.19 19.15
C PRO A 175 7.18 -3.90 20.49
N THR A 176 8.11 -3.60 21.40
CA THR A 176 8.03 -4.02 22.80
C THR A 176 7.28 -3.00 23.67
N VAL A 177 6.96 -3.38 24.91
CA VAL A 177 6.36 -2.46 25.90
C VAL A 177 7.25 -1.24 26.16
N THR A 178 8.57 -1.38 26.01
CA THR A 178 9.55 -0.30 26.16
C THR A 178 9.78 0.47 24.85
N PHE A 179 8.95 0.28 23.83
CA PHE A 179 9.07 0.88 22.49
C PHE A 179 10.34 0.47 21.72
N GLU A 180 11.05 -0.54 22.17
CA GLU A 180 12.14 -1.13 21.40
C GLU A 180 11.56 -1.94 20.24
N LEU A 181 12.15 -1.84 19.05
CA LEU A 181 11.72 -2.56 17.86
C LEU A 181 12.45 -3.90 17.77
N LEU A 182 11.69 -4.98 17.73
CA LEU A 182 12.20 -6.32 17.44
C LEU A 182 11.81 -6.72 16.01
N PHE A 183 12.66 -7.49 15.38
CA PHE A 183 12.44 -8.01 14.03
C PHE A 183 12.27 -9.52 14.12
N ALA A 184 11.10 -9.99 13.70
CA ALA A 184 10.81 -11.40 13.52
C ALA A 184 10.99 -11.78 12.06
N PHE A 185 12.03 -12.55 11.77
CA PHE A 185 12.25 -13.15 10.46
C PHE A 185 11.41 -14.40 10.34
N VAL A 186 10.68 -14.55 9.25
CA VAL A 186 9.81 -15.70 8.99
C VAL A 186 10.14 -16.34 7.65
N VAL A 187 10.10 -17.68 7.62
CA VAL A 187 10.31 -18.50 6.44
C VAL A 187 9.08 -19.37 6.22
N LEU A 188 8.42 -19.21 5.10
CA LEU A 188 7.18 -19.90 4.74
C LEU A 188 7.40 -20.79 3.51
N GLY A 189 7.08 -22.07 3.62
CA GLY A 189 6.98 -22.97 2.45
C GLY A 189 5.68 -22.74 1.69
N HIS A 190 5.77 -22.60 0.37
CA HIS A 190 4.59 -22.32 -0.46
C HIS A 190 3.63 -23.51 -0.61
N GLY A 191 4.11 -24.74 -0.57
CA GLY A 191 3.33 -25.95 -0.82
C GLY A 191 2.08 -26.03 0.04
N ARG A 192 2.24 -26.33 1.28
CA ARG A 192 1.15 -26.35 2.26
C ARG A 192 1.10 -25.11 3.16
N ARG A 193 1.82 -24.04 2.80
CA ARG A 193 1.91 -22.79 3.59
C ARG A 193 2.44 -23.01 5.00
N GLN A 194 3.35 -23.92 5.14
CA GLN A 194 3.95 -24.26 6.42
C GLN A 194 4.92 -23.16 6.86
N LEU A 195 4.81 -22.71 8.10
CA LEU A 195 5.83 -21.89 8.75
C LEU A 195 7.04 -22.78 9.05
N LEU A 196 8.08 -22.68 8.21
CA LEU A 196 9.26 -23.55 8.28
C LEU A 196 10.24 -23.10 9.37
N TRP A 197 10.42 -21.78 9.48
CA TRP A 197 11.38 -21.19 10.40
C TRP A 197 10.92 -19.81 10.85
N PHE A 198 11.34 -19.43 12.02
CA PHE A 198 11.32 -18.05 12.51
C PHE A 198 12.52 -17.77 13.39
N ALA A 199 12.96 -16.49 13.39
CA ALA A 199 14.02 -16.03 14.28
C ALA A 199 13.74 -14.59 14.70
N VAL A 200 14.25 -14.18 15.87
CA VAL A 200 14.03 -12.84 16.43
C VAL A 200 15.36 -12.17 16.70
N THR A 201 15.49 -10.93 16.25
CA THR A 201 16.66 -10.09 16.49
C THR A 201 16.27 -8.64 16.74
N ARG A 202 17.17 -7.86 17.32
CA ARG A 202 17.11 -6.39 17.37
C ARG A 202 17.70 -5.76 16.12
N HIS A 203 18.68 -6.43 15.49
CA HIS A 203 19.46 -5.92 14.37
C HIS A 203 19.48 -6.94 13.24
N PRO A 204 18.59 -6.81 12.24
CA PRO A 204 18.53 -7.72 11.10
C PRO A 204 19.62 -7.38 10.08
N THR A 205 20.86 -7.80 10.36
CA THR A 205 21.97 -7.62 9.40
C THR A 205 21.92 -8.70 8.31
N ALA A 206 22.55 -8.42 7.18
CA ALA A 206 22.61 -9.36 6.05
C ALA A 206 23.30 -10.68 6.43
N GLU A 207 24.31 -10.62 7.29
CA GLU A 207 25.04 -11.78 7.81
C GLU A 207 24.13 -12.62 8.72
N TRP A 208 23.38 -11.95 9.62
CA TRP A 208 22.44 -12.63 10.49
C TRP A 208 21.34 -13.33 9.69
N LEU A 209 20.76 -12.63 8.69
CA LEU A 209 19.75 -13.21 7.81
C LEU A 209 20.30 -14.39 7.01
N ALA A 210 21.56 -14.30 6.54
CA ALA A 210 22.23 -15.37 5.84
C ALA A 210 22.38 -16.61 6.76
N GLN A 211 22.72 -16.42 8.03
CA GLN A 211 22.80 -17.49 9.02
C GLN A 211 21.43 -18.13 9.25
N GLN A 212 20.37 -17.32 9.37
CA GLN A 212 19.03 -17.85 9.58
C GLN A 212 18.53 -18.73 8.42
N ILE A 213 18.93 -18.44 7.18
CA ILE A 213 18.61 -19.30 6.02
C ILE A 213 19.34 -20.64 6.13
N VAL A 214 20.58 -20.65 6.59
CA VAL A 214 21.34 -21.92 6.79
C VAL A 214 20.67 -22.78 7.87
N GLU A 215 20.20 -22.16 8.95
CA GLU A 215 19.50 -22.85 10.05
C GLU A 215 18.11 -23.33 9.61
N ALA A 216 17.41 -22.57 8.80
CA ALA A 216 16.09 -22.94 8.26
C ALA A 216 16.13 -24.10 7.27
N PHE A 217 17.23 -24.24 6.51
CA PHE A 217 17.38 -25.23 5.46
C PHE A 217 18.67 -26.04 5.61
N PRO A 218 18.67 -27.09 6.47
CA PRO A 218 19.78 -28.04 6.50
C PRO A 218 19.99 -28.67 5.11
N TRP A 219 21.21 -29.09 4.82
CA TRP A 219 21.80 -29.42 3.53
C TRP A 219 20.93 -30.16 2.47
N ASN A 220 19.91 -30.89 2.87
CA ASN A 220 19.09 -31.71 1.97
C ASN A 220 17.66 -31.21 1.74
N VAL A 221 17.31 -30.05 2.29
CA VAL A 221 15.91 -29.54 2.28
C VAL A 221 15.80 -28.12 1.71
N ALA A 222 16.86 -27.62 1.09
CA ALA A 222 16.87 -26.26 0.53
C ALA A 222 15.85 -26.11 -0.60
N PRO A 223 15.05 -25.04 -0.61
CA PRO A 223 14.10 -24.77 -1.70
C PRO A 223 14.86 -24.42 -2.98
N ALA A 224 14.29 -24.74 -4.13
CA ALA A 224 14.87 -24.33 -5.40
C ALA A 224 14.77 -22.81 -5.64
N TYR A 225 13.77 -22.16 -5.05
CA TYR A 225 13.49 -20.73 -5.21
C TYR A 225 13.17 -20.09 -3.87
N LEU A 226 13.74 -18.92 -3.63
CA LEU A 226 13.45 -18.08 -2.46
C LEU A 226 12.83 -16.77 -2.93
N VAL A 227 11.59 -16.52 -2.52
CA VAL A 227 10.87 -15.29 -2.81
C VAL A 227 11.03 -14.35 -1.59
N ARG A 228 11.36 -13.11 -1.83
CA ARG A 228 11.50 -12.08 -0.81
C ARG A 228 11.14 -10.71 -1.38
N ASP A 229 10.90 -9.76 -0.51
CA ASP A 229 10.84 -8.36 -0.91
C ASP A 229 12.22 -7.81 -1.30
N ASN A 230 12.26 -6.58 -1.77
CA ASN A 230 13.50 -5.93 -2.20
C ASN A 230 14.06 -5.01 -1.12
N ASP A 231 13.94 -5.40 0.16
CA ASP A 231 14.48 -4.65 1.29
C ASP A 231 16.02 -4.62 1.27
N GLY A 232 16.59 -3.50 1.70
CA GLY A 232 18.04 -3.29 1.84
C GLY A 232 18.70 -4.22 2.87
N ALA A 233 17.95 -4.76 3.84
CA ALA A 233 18.43 -5.75 4.81
C ALA A 233 19.01 -7.01 4.15
N TYR A 234 18.51 -7.38 2.95
CA TYR A 234 19.03 -8.49 2.17
C TYR A 234 20.28 -8.08 1.35
N GLY A 235 21.32 -7.71 2.05
CA GLY A 235 22.58 -7.25 1.50
C GLY A 235 23.37 -8.31 0.72
N GLN A 236 24.61 -7.98 0.38
CA GLN A 236 25.44 -8.82 -0.47
C GLN A 236 25.81 -10.16 0.20
N ALA A 237 26.07 -10.16 1.52
CA ALA A 237 26.38 -11.37 2.28
C ALA A 237 25.22 -12.39 2.21
N PHE A 238 23.98 -11.92 2.36
CA PHE A 238 22.80 -12.76 2.21
C PHE A 238 22.70 -13.35 0.80
N ARG A 239 22.80 -12.53 -0.24
CA ARG A 239 22.72 -12.97 -1.64
C ARG A 239 23.82 -13.97 -2.02
N HIS A 240 25.02 -13.76 -1.49
CA HIS A 240 26.11 -14.72 -1.69
C HIS A 240 25.79 -16.05 -1.04
N ARG A 241 25.31 -16.07 0.21
CA ARG A 241 24.99 -17.28 0.96
C ARG A 241 23.92 -18.13 0.26
N ILE A 242 22.80 -17.54 -0.12
CA ILE A 242 21.73 -18.32 -0.79
C ILE A 242 22.17 -18.87 -2.13
N ARG A 243 23.04 -18.14 -2.85
CA ARG A 243 23.62 -18.63 -4.11
C ARG A 243 24.52 -19.84 -3.88
N THR A 244 25.37 -19.82 -2.86
CA THR A 244 26.23 -20.97 -2.49
C THR A 244 25.43 -22.18 -2.03
N MET A 245 24.22 -21.98 -1.49
CA MET A 245 23.28 -23.07 -1.17
C MET A 245 22.51 -23.58 -2.38
N GLY A 246 22.77 -23.09 -3.59
CA GLY A 246 22.07 -23.50 -4.81
C GLY A 246 20.64 -22.93 -4.93
N ILE A 247 20.23 -22.03 -4.04
CA ILE A 247 18.90 -21.44 -4.02
C ILE A 247 18.84 -20.28 -5.02
N ARG A 248 17.82 -20.26 -5.86
CA ARG A 248 17.57 -19.16 -6.81
C ARG A 248 16.83 -18.03 -6.13
N ASP A 249 17.52 -16.90 -5.91
CA ASP A 249 16.94 -15.67 -5.36
C ASP A 249 15.90 -15.06 -6.30
N ARG A 250 14.73 -14.75 -5.77
CA ARG A 250 13.61 -14.14 -6.51
C ARG A 250 13.06 -12.94 -5.74
N PRO A 251 13.80 -11.81 -5.74
CA PRO A 251 13.28 -10.57 -5.17
C PRO A 251 12.03 -10.13 -5.93
N THR A 252 11.07 -9.57 -5.22
CA THR A 252 9.86 -9.01 -5.83
C THR A 252 10.21 -7.83 -6.74
N SER A 253 9.48 -7.69 -7.83
CA SER A 253 9.63 -6.54 -8.71
C SER A 253 9.16 -5.26 -8.00
N PRO A 254 9.74 -4.10 -8.29
CA PRO A 254 9.29 -2.84 -7.72
C PRO A 254 7.78 -2.65 -7.90
N ARG A 255 7.10 -2.18 -6.86
CA ARG A 255 5.63 -1.98 -6.81
C ARG A 255 4.80 -3.24 -7.06
N SER A 256 5.33 -4.41 -6.74
CA SER A 256 4.67 -5.70 -6.97
C SER A 256 4.56 -6.54 -5.68
N PRO A 257 3.95 -6.02 -4.59
CA PRO A 257 3.87 -6.71 -3.30
C PRO A 257 3.16 -8.07 -3.40
N TRP A 258 2.19 -8.22 -4.31
CA TRP A 258 1.50 -9.49 -4.52
C TRP A 258 2.42 -10.68 -4.84
N GLN A 259 3.67 -10.46 -5.21
CA GLN A 259 4.63 -11.53 -5.48
C GLN A 259 5.09 -12.21 -4.18
N ASN A 260 5.05 -11.51 -3.03
CA ASN A 260 5.33 -12.06 -1.69
C ASN A 260 4.06 -12.21 -0.83
N ALA A 261 2.88 -12.21 -1.44
CA ALA A 261 1.58 -12.18 -0.75
C ALA A 261 1.36 -13.32 0.26
N TYR A 262 2.07 -14.43 0.16
CA TYR A 262 1.97 -15.53 1.12
C TYR A 262 2.66 -15.19 2.44
N ALA A 263 3.87 -14.62 2.41
CA ALA A 263 4.58 -14.18 3.61
C ALA A 263 3.87 -12.98 4.25
N GLU A 264 3.44 -12.00 3.45
CA GLU A 264 2.65 -10.86 3.95
C GLU A 264 1.34 -11.32 4.62
N ARG A 265 0.66 -12.31 4.04
CA ARG A 265 -0.56 -12.89 4.65
C ARG A 265 -0.26 -13.64 5.93
N LEU A 266 0.85 -14.36 6.00
CA LEU A 266 1.29 -15.00 7.23
C LEU A 266 1.51 -13.96 8.33
N ILE A 267 2.26 -12.88 8.05
CA ILE A 267 2.51 -11.80 9.00
C ILE A 267 1.21 -11.13 9.42
N GLY A 268 0.32 -10.82 8.48
CA GLY A 268 -0.99 -10.26 8.81
C GLY A 268 -1.86 -11.20 9.66
N THR A 269 -1.73 -12.51 9.48
CA THR A 269 -2.42 -13.51 10.30
C THR A 269 -1.78 -13.60 11.69
N LEU A 270 -0.45 -13.65 11.77
CA LEU A 270 0.30 -13.66 13.02
C LEU A 270 -0.05 -12.44 13.89
N ARG A 271 -0.16 -11.25 13.29
CA ARG A 271 -0.58 -10.05 14.00
C ARG A 271 -1.99 -10.22 14.57
N ARG A 272 -2.97 -10.45 13.71
CA ARG A 272 -4.38 -10.54 14.12
C ARG A 272 -4.68 -11.70 15.08
N ASP A 273 -4.04 -12.84 14.89
CA ASP A 273 -4.31 -14.03 15.70
C ASP A 273 -3.49 -14.03 17.00
N CYS A 274 -2.42 -13.22 17.11
CA CYS A 274 -1.51 -13.32 18.25
C CYS A 274 -0.92 -11.97 18.69
N LEU A 275 -0.11 -11.31 17.86
CA LEU A 275 0.72 -10.20 18.31
C LEU A 275 -0.07 -8.96 18.73
N ASP A 276 -1.23 -8.70 18.14
CA ASP A 276 -2.09 -7.56 18.49
C ASP A 276 -2.79 -7.74 19.85
N HIS A 277 -2.71 -8.95 20.44
CA HIS A 277 -3.35 -9.32 21.71
C HIS A 277 -2.35 -9.56 22.85
N VAL A 278 -1.05 -9.41 22.61
CA VAL A 278 -0.02 -9.73 23.59
C VAL A 278 1.00 -8.60 23.71
N LEU A 279 1.32 -8.22 24.94
CA LEU A 279 2.39 -7.27 25.22
C LEU A 279 3.75 -7.98 25.17
N ILE A 280 4.68 -7.48 24.37
CA ILE A 280 6.00 -8.06 24.18
C ILE A 280 7.02 -7.40 25.11
N PHE A 281 7.63 -8.16 26.00
CA PHE A 281 8.61 -7.65 26.97
C PHE A 281 10.07 -7.70 26.47
N GLY A 282 10.35 -8.46 25.41
CA GLY A 282 11.70 -8.57 24.84
C GLY A 282 11.89 -9.79 23.95
N VAL A 283 13.13 -9.98 23.49
CA VAL A 283 13.51 -11.02 22.51
C VAL A 283 13.12 -12.44 22.97
N LYS A 284 13.43 -12.79 24.23
CA LYS A 284 13.11 -14.13 24.76
C LYS A 284 11.60 -14.37 24.79
N HIS A 285 10.84 -13.39 25.25
CA HIS A 285 9.38 -13.48 25.31
C HIS A 285 8.74 -13.61 23.92
N LEU A 286 9.16 -12.76 22.97
CA LEU A 286 8.68 -12.86 21.57
C LEU A 286 9.01 -14.23 20.97
N ARG A 287 10.21 -14.78 21.23
CA ARG A 287 10.61 -16.09 20.74
C ARG A 287 9.72 -17.20 21.30
N GLN A 288 9.37 -17.16 22.59
CA GLN A 288 8.45 -18.12 23.23
C GLN A 288 7.04 -18.06 22.59
N ILE A 289 6.52 -16.85 22.38
CA ILE A 289 5.22 -16.64 21.74
C ILE A 289 5.23 -17.19 20.31
N LEU A 290 6.27 -16.90 19.53
CA LEU A 290 6.37 -17.38 18.15
C LEU A 290 6.55 -18.91 18.09
N THR A 291 7.21 -19.53 19.06
CA THR A 291 7.31 -21.00 19.17
C THR A 291 5.91 -21.60 19.35
N SER A 292 5.15 -21.10 20.30
CA SER A 292 3.78 -21.56 20.56
C SER A 292 2.86 -21.30 19.36
N TYR A 293 3.01 -20.13 18.75
CA TYR A 293 2.25 -19.77 17.55
C TYR A 293 2.60 -20.65 16.35
N SER A 294 3.88 -20.96 16.12
CA SER A 294 4.32 -21.82 15.02
C SER A 294 3.70 -23.22 15.14
N SER A 295 3.68 -23.77 16.35
CA SER A 295 3.01 -25.06 16.61
C SER A 295 1.51 -24.97 16.32
N TYR A 296 0.83 -23.97 16.85
CA TYR A 296 -0.59 -23.71 16.57
C TYR A 296 -0.86 -23.54 15.08
N TYR A 297 -0.10 -22.69 14.40
CA TYR A 297 -0.26 -22.39 12.97
C TYR A 297 -0.10 -23.63 12.10
N ASN A 298 0.92 -24.44 12.38
CA ASN A 298 1.24 -25.60 11.56
C ASN A 298 0.37 -26.82 11.86
N GLN A 299 -0.01 -27.04 13.11
CA GLN A 299 -0.65 -28.30 13.53
C GLN A 299 -2.15 -28.17 13.77
N THR A 300 -2.61 -26.98 14.17
CA THR A 300 -3.98 -26.82 14.67
C THR A 300 -4.83 -25.89 13.81
N ARG A 301 -4.24 -24.78 13.38
CA ARG A 301 -4.96 -23.75 12.67
C ARG A 301 -5.48 -24.24 11.32
N THR A 302 -6.79 -24.11 11.11
CA THR A 302 -7.43 -24.46 9.82
C THR A 302 -7.24 -23.35 8.79
N HIS A 303 -6.89 -23.74 7.56
CA HIS A 303 -6.66 -22.83 6.44
C HIS A 303 -7.71 -23.06 5.35
N LEU A 304 -8.43 -22.01 4.99
CA LEU A 304 -9.44 -22.10 3.93
C LEU A 304 -8.90 -22.64 2.60
N SER A 305 -7.66 -22.28 2.28
CA SER A 305 -6.99 -22.68 1.03
C SER A 305 -6.39 -24.09 1.05
N LEU A 306 -6.45 -24.77 2.18
CA LEU A 306 -6.08 -26.17 2.38
C LEU A 306 -7.32 -27.03 2.71
N ASP A 307 -8.49 -26.64 2.20
CA ASP A 307 -9.78 -27.30 2.45
C ASP A 307 -10.09 -27.44 3.96
N LYS A 308 -9.78 -26.37 4.72
CA LYS A 308 -9.92 -26.30 6.19
C LYS A 308 -8.99 -27.26 6.96
N ASP A 309 -7.94 -27.77 6.31
CA ASP A 309 -6.88 -28.54 6.98
C ASP A 309 -5.77 -27.62 7.52
N ALA A 310 -4.92 -28.14 8.39
CA ALA A 310 -3.70 -27.47 8.84
C ALA A 310 -2.53 -27.70 7.86
N PRO A 311 -1.48 -26.87 7.87
CA PRO A 311 -0.26 -27.10 7.08
C PRO A 311 0.33 -28.49 7.28
N LEU A 312 0.46 -28.95 8.52
CA LEU A 312 0.66 -30.35 8.83
C LEU A 312 -0.69 -31.02 8.93
N ARG A 313 -0.91 -32.04 8.08
CA ARG A 313 -2.21 -32.71 7.97
C ARG A 313 -2.73 -33.16 9.32
N ARG A 314 -3.99 -32.82 9.57
CA ARG A 314 -4.71 -33.22 10.79
C ARG A 314 -5.74 -34.29 10.47
N ALA A 315 -5.65 -35.41 11.16
CA ALA A 315 -6.63 -36.49 10.99
C ALA A 315 -8.02 -36.07 11.49
N VAL A 316 -9.07 -36.51 10.80
CA VAL A 316 -10.44 -36.33 11.24
C VAL A 316 -10.76 -37.34 12.33
N GLN A 317 -11.07 -36.84 13.52
CA GLN A 317 -11.46 -37.66 14.67
C GLN A 317 -12.98 -37.76 14.73
N ARG A 318 -13.53 -38.96 14.67
CA ARG A 318 -14.97 -39.20 14.66
C ARG A 318 -15.52 -39.75 15.98
N CYS A 319 -14.72 -40.35 16.83
CA CYS A 319 -15.12 -40.99 18.09
C CYS A 319 -14.37 -40.35 19.27
N GLY A 320 -14.96 -40.41 20.46
CA GLY A 320 -14.39 -39.90 21.73
C GLY A 320 -15.03 -38.59 22.20
N THR A 321 -14.74 -38.23 23.44
CA THR A 321 -15.24 -37.00 24.09
C THR A 321 -14.45 -35.77 23.56
N ILE A 322 -15.14 -34.68 23.30
CA ILE A 322 -14.50 -33.43 22.83
C ILE A 322 -13.87 -32.72 24.01
N VAL A 323 -12.55 -32.53 23.93
CA VAL A 323 -11.75 -31.81 24.94
C VAL A 323 -11.16 -30.54 24.27
N ALA A 324 -11.27 -29.41 24.96
CA ALA A 324 -10.69 -28.14 24.57
C ALA A 324 -9.39 -27.92 25.35
N THR A 325 -8.26 -27.79 24.66
CA THR A 325 -6.96 -27.49 25.25
C THR A 325 -6.57 -26.05 24.92
N PRO A 326 -6.31 -25.18 25.91
CA PRO A 326 -5.91 -23.81 25.66
C PRO A 326 -4.51 -23.73 25.03
N ILE A 327 -4.36 -22.83 24.06
CA ILE A 327 -3.10 -22.52 23.37
C ILE A 327 -2.85 -21.01 23.47
N LEU A 328 -1.58 -20.58 23.46
CA LEU A 328 -1.18 -19.17 23.58
C LEU A 328 -1.83 -18.49 24.81
N SER A 329 -1.67 -19.14 25.97
CA SER A 329 -2.25 -18.68 27.24
C SER A 329 -3.78 -18.49 27.21
N GLY A 330 -4.48 -19.31 26.42
CA GLY A 330 -5.94 -19.26 26.32
C GLY A 330 -6.47 -18.34 25.20
N LEU A 331 -5.62 -17.68 24.44
CA LEU A 331 -6.02 -16.87 23.30
C LEU A 331 -6.72 -17.72 22.21
N HIS A 332 -6.26 -18.97 22.04
CA HIS A 332 -6.87 -19.96 21.18
C HIS A 332 -7.09 -21.28 21.90
N HIS A 333 -7.91 -22.14 21.34
CA HIS A 333 -8.15 -23.50 21.85
C HIS A 333 -8.01 -24.53 20.73
N GLN A 334 -7.37 -25.63 21.06
CA GLN A 334 -7.39 -26.82 20.22
C GLN A 334 -8.49 -27.75 20.70
N TYR A 335 -9.32 -28.22 19.78
CA TYR A 335 -10.34 -29.20 20.05
C TYR A 335 -9.90 -30.56 19.52
N ALA A 336 -9.90 -31.56 20.37
CA ALA A 336 -9.57 -32.93 20.02
C ALA A 336 -10.63 -33.88 20.64
N ARG A 337 -10.81 -35.06 20.05
CA ARG A 337 -11.56 -36.15 20.66
C ARG A 337 -10.58 -37.10 21.34
N ILE A 338 -10.87 -37.39 22.58
CA ILE A 338 -10.10 -38.32 23.43
C ILE A 338 -11.01 -39.45 23.82
#